data_7185abf27aa6734a9c2c6a637d2d39b7
#
_entry.id   7185abf27aa6734a9c2c6a637d2d39b7
#
_cell.length_a   1.000
_cell.length_b   1.000
_cell.length_c   1.000
_cell.angle_alpha   90.00
_cell.angle_beta   90.00
_cell.angle_gamma   90.00
#
_symmetry.space_group_name_H-M   'P 1'
#
loop_
_entity.id
_entity.type
_entity.pdbx_description
1 polymer ?
#
loop_
_entity_poly.entity_id
_entity_poly.type
_entity_poly.pdbx_seq_one_letter_code
_entity_poly.pdbx_strand_id
1 'polypeptide(L)'
;MKINFILGSALLLSQPLCAQNEEAKDTLTTQMMMQNLPEVFVKATRPIVKAERGQLVYNMPLLIEKMPAENAYDALTRIPGVNELNGNINYAGKELTLIINGKPTTLNYAQLAERLKAMPASQLDKAEVMLAAPARLHVRGMVINLITKDYVGKNLLSGQIQSIWSQSKYGEGKGKGNLLFQNGKFGLDAMYSFTDGTSYGETTTYANHPLQGKRVAYHDKTSQKTPELTHNYRLGLSYAFADNHQLSLAYTGKWDSSHPHHETKGTGTSQQQGNEHTYLHNVDASYNLPFGLQIGISYLNYQNPSQQYLAGTMLDEERILYTNSKQVIDKWLFTADQSHSLKKGWELSYGMKFQSSNNRSYQATTNKDGADIPDATSQVNIEERILSFYGGISKQINERISLEASVEAELYHSPQWNKWHIYPTLNASWKANPGNILNLSFSSSSQFPSYWSTMSSIYYASTYMEIWGNPHLKPYSTYETNLMWTIKSRHTLM
;
A
#
# COMPACT_ATOMS: atom_id res chain seq x y z
N MET A 1 -27.15 -11.12 11.36
CA MET A 1 -26.94 -12.57 11.38
C MET A 1 -26.18 -12.91 10.10
N LYS A 2 -24.87 -13.15 10.18
CA LYS A 2 -24.02 -13.45 9.03
C LYS A 2 -24.05 -14.96 8.79
N ILE A 3 -24.55 -15.39 7.65
CA ILE A 3 -24.45 -16.77 7.19
C ILE A 3 -23.41 -16.80 6.08
N ASN A 4 -22.25 -17.35 6.38
CA ASN A 4 -21.21 -17.62 5.37
C ASN A 4 -21.45 -19.01 4.78
N PHE A 5 -21.81 -19.08 3.50
CA PHE A 5 -21.78 -20.31 2.74
C PHE A 5 -20.41 -20.47 2.07
N ILE A 6 -19.64 -21.43 2.53
CA ILE A 6 -18.40 -21.87 1.87
C ILE A 6 -18.75 -23.09 1.02
N LEU A 7 -18.75 -22.94 -0.30
CA LEU A 7 -18.75 -24.07 -1.22
C LEU A 7 -17.29 -24.48 -1.46
N GLY A 8 -16.86 -25.50 -0.73
CA GLY A 8 -15.57 -26.15 -0.94
C GLY A 8 -15.69 -27.19 -2.03
N SER A 9 -15.05 -27.00 -3.16
CA SER A 9 -14.82 -28.06 -4.15
C SER A 9 -13.48 -28.75 -3.84
N ALA A 10 -13.56 -29.96 -3.29
CA ALA A 10 -12.42 -30.83 -3.10
C ALA A 10 -12.01 -31.46 -4.44
N LEU A 11 -10.80 -31.17 -4.90
CA LEU A 11 -10.13 -31.92 -5.97
C LEU A 11 -9.10 -32.85 -5.30
N LEU A 12 -9.41 -34.13 -5.28
CA LEU A 12 -8.51 -35.21 -4.91
C LEU A 12 -7.47 -35.42 -6.03
N LEU A 13 -6.21 -35.19 -5.71
CA LEU A 13 -5.11 -35.63 -6.55
C LEU A 13 -4.31 -36.71 -5.80
N SER A 14 -4.27 -37.87 -6.41
CA SER A 14 -3.64 -39.12 -6.01
C SER A 14 -2.12 -39.00 -5.83
N GLN A 15 -1.63 -39.53 -4.73
CA GLN A 15 -0.20 -39.76 -4.49
C GLN A 15 0.27 -41.07 -5.12
N PRO A 16 1.50 -41.18 -5.64
CA PRO A 16 2.08 -42.46 -5.97
C PRO A 16 2.74 -43.11 -4.73
N LEU A 17 2.38 -44.34 -4.46
CA LEU A 17 3.06 -45.26 -3.55
C LEU A 17 4.47 -45.57 -4.13
N CYS A 18 5.51 -45.39 -3.34
CA CYS A 18 6.78 -46.06 -3.56
C CYS A 18 6.93 -47.23 -2.51
N ALA A 19 7.18 -48.40 -3.06
CA ALA A 19 7.36 -49.64 -2.34
C ALA A 19 8.69 -49.67 -1.58
N GLN A 20 8.64 -50.21 -0.38
CA GLN A 20 9.79 -50.61 0.42
C GLN A 20 10.34 -51.93 -0.10
N ASN A 21 11.67 -52.04 -0.17
CA ASN A 21 12.36 -53.32 -0.16
C ASN A 21 13.15 -53.46 1.14
N GLU A 22 12.75 -54.45 1.94
CA GLU A 22 13.55 -54.99 3.04
C GLU A 22 14.62 -55.92 2.51
N GLU A 23 15.86 -55.75 2.96
CA GLU A 23 16.81 -56.85 3.07
C GLU A 23 17.45 -56.81 4.46
N ALA A 24 17.13 -57.86 5.23
CA ALA A 24 17.78 -58.22 6.50
C ALA A 24 19.13 -58.86 6.23
N LYS A 25 20.15 -58.47 7.01
CA LYS A 25 21.26 -59.38 7.36
C LYS A 25 21.77 -59.09 8.77
N ASP A 26 21.58 -60.11 9.61
CA ASP A 26 22.21 -60.30 10.90
C ASP A 26 23.74 -60.26 10.83
N THR A 27 24.37 -59.59 11.79
CA THR A 27 25.58 -60.08 12.44
C THR A 27 25.78 -59.45 13.81
N LEU A 28 25.67 -60.26 14.83
CA LEU A 28 26.12 -59.99 16.19
C LEU A 28 27.64 -59.74 16.22
N THR A 29 28.11 -58.74 16.92
CA THR A 29 29.16 -58.83 17.96
C THR A 29 29.56 -57.47 18.52
N THR A 30 29.78 -57.49 19.82
CA THR A 30 30.59 -56.57 20.64
C THR A 30 29.83 -55.47 21.36
N GLN A 31 29.41 -55.76 22.58
CA GLN A 31 29.09 -54.83 23.64
C GLN A 31 30.30 -53.92 23.91
N MET A 32 30.19 -52.66 23.54
CA MET A 32 30.83 -51.57 24.26
C MET A 32 29.73 -50.71 24.88
N MET A 33 29.75 -50.61 26.20
CA MET A 33 28.97 -49.64 26.96
C MET A 33 29.36 -48.23 26.48
N MET A 34 28.68 -47.69 25.48
CA MET A 34 28.59 -46.29 25.30
C MET A 34 27.52 -45.76 26.27
N GLN A 35 27.94 -45.03 27.28
CA GLN A 35 27.04 -44.16 28.02
C GLN A 35 26.37 -43.23 27.00
N ASN A 36 25.10 -43.51 26.70
CA ASN A 36 24.26 -42.55 25.97
C ASN A 36 24.09 -41.32 26.85
N LEU A 37 24.92 -40.30 26.61
CA LEU A 37 24.61 -38.97 27.06
C LEU A 37 23.29 -38.59 26.41
N PRO A 38 22.29 -38.10 27.16
CA PRO A 38 21.05 -37.67 26.56
C PRO A 38 21.37 -36.59 25.52
N GLU A 39 21.01 -36.82 24.26
CA GLU A 39 21.07 -35.84 23.22
C GLU A 39 20.23 -34.63 23.66
N VAL A 40 20.88 -33.58 24.07
CA VAL A 40 20.22 -32.29 24.35
C VAL A 40 19.82 -31.71 23.01
N PHE A 41 18.62 -32.04 22.55
CA PHE A 41 18.01 -31.36 21.44
C PHE A 41 17.78 -29.91 21.84
N VAL A 42 18.74 -29.04 21.56
CA VAL A 42 18.53 -27.60 21.60
C VAL A 42 17.63 -27.25 20.41
N LYS A 43 16.34 -27.26 20.62
CA LYS A 43 15.35 -26.76 19.67
C LYS A 43 15.55 -25.26 19.61
N ALA A 44 16.47 -24.78 18.78
CA ALA A 44 16.63 -23.38 18.50
C ALA A 44 15.38 -22.91 17.71
N THR A 45 14.40 -22.38 18.41
CA THR A 45 13.24 -21.76 17.77
C THR A 45 13.72 -20.50 17.06
N ARG A 46 13.62 -20.48 15.74
CA ARG A 46 13.92 -19.25 14.97
C ARG A 46 13.01 -18.13 15.48
N PRO A 47 13.55 -16.97 15.83
CA PRO A 47 12.73 -15.85 16.28
C PRO A 47 11.85 -15.34 15.14
N ILE A 48 10.59 -15.01 15.46
CA ILE A 48 9.64 -14.43 14.48
C ILE A 48 10.10 -13.03 14.06
N VAL A 49 10.70 -12.28 14.99
CA VAL A 49 11.18 -10.89 14.75
C VAL A 49 12.64 -10.79 15.15
N LYS A 50 13.39 -10.04 14.34
CA LYS A 50 14.78 -9.65 14.59
C LYS A 50 14.94 -8.15 14.41
N ALA A 51 15.94 -7.56 15.08
CA ALA A 51 16.41 -6.21 14.79
C ALA A 51 17.61 -6.29 13.86
N GLU A 52 17.51 -5.68 12.69
CA GLU A 52 18.59 -5.61 11.69
C GLU A 52 18.62 -4.18 11.11
N ARG A 53 19.77 -3.54 11.03
CA ARG A 53 19.94 -2.20 10.43
C ARG A 53 18.97 -1.13 10.96
N GLY A 54 18.68 -1.13 12.27
CA GLY A 54 17.75 -0.17 12.86
C GLY A 54 16.27 -0.42 12.58
N GLN A 55 15.90 -1.57 12.00
CA GLN A 55 14.54 -1.95 11.66
C GLN A 55 14.13 -3.27 12.32
N LEU A 56 12.82 -3.52 12.40
CA LEU A 56 12.28 -4.82 12.80
C LEU A 56 12.03 -5.67 11.56
N VAL A 57 12.63 -6.85 11.50
CA VAL A 57 12.46 -7.82 10.40
C VAL A 57 11.65 -8.99 10.90
N TYR A 58 10.43 -9.12 10.42
CA TYR A 58 9.52 -10.23 10.70
C TYR A 58 9.71 -11.35 9.67
N ASN A 59 9.86 -12.58 10.14
CA ASN A 59 9.83 -13.77 9.29
C ASN A 59 8.37 -14.11 8.99
N MET A 60 7.91 -13.80 7.78
CA MET A 60 6.50 -13.94 7.41
C MET A 60 6.04 -15.40 7.34
N PRO A 61 6.81 -16.37 6.81
CA PRO A 61 6.44 -17.79 6.89
C PRO A 61 6.16 -18.28 8.30
N LEU A 62 7.03 -17.95 9.27
CA LEU A 62 6.83 -18.33 10.67
C LEU A 62 5.66 -17.59 11.33
N LEU A 63 5.42 -16.36 10.94
CA LEU A 63 4.29 -15.58 11.45
C LEU A 63 2.96 -16.16 10.94
N ILE A 64 2.87 -16.47 9.63
CA ILE A 64 1.69 -17.04 8.98
C ILE A 64 1.41 -18.47 9.47
N GLU A 65 2.44 -19.26 9.74
CA GLU A 65 2.28 -20.59 10.35
C GLU A 65 1.54 -20.52 11.69
N LYS A 66 1.84 -19.51 12.51
CA LYS A 66 1.20 -19.33 13.83
C LYS A 66 -0.13 -18.58 13.78
N MET A 67 -0.27 -17.67 12.83
CA MET A 67 -1.45 -16.83 12.62
C MET A 67 -1.80 -16.84 11.13
N PRO A 68 -2.61 -17.80 10.67
CA PRO A 68 -2.95 -17.96 9.26
C PRO A 68 -3.50 -16.68 8.62
N ALA A 69 -3.06 -16.44 7.41
CA ALA A 69 -3.48 -15.33 6.58
C ALA A 69 -3.70 -15.80 5.14
N GLU A 70 -4.74 -15.31 4.48
CA GLU A 70 -5.09 -15.72 3.12
C GLU A 70 -4.23 -15.02 2.08
N ASN A 71 -3.99 -13.74 2.26
CA ASN A 71 -3.31 -12.88 1.32
C ASN A 71 -2.27 -11.99 2.02
N ALA A 72 -1.45 -11.30 1.24
CA ALA A 72 -0.38 -10.48 1.77
C ALA A 72 -0.89 -9.29 2.61
N TYR A 73 -2.06 -8.74 2.26
CA TYR A 73 -2.68 -7.66 3.03
C TYR A 73 -3.14 -8.16 4.41
N ASP A 74 -3.80 -9.32 4.47
CA ASP A 74 -4.19 -9.96 5.73
C ASP A 74 -2.97 -10.33 6.57
N ALA A 75 -1.90 -10.83 5.94
CA ALA A 75 -0.65 -11.15 6.63
C ALA A 75 0.00 -9.93 7.32
N LEU A 76 -0.17 -8.71 6.77
CA LEU A 76 0.30 -7.48 7.42
C LEU A 76 -0.38 -7.25 8.76
N THR A 77 -1.68 -7.51 8.87
CA THR A 77 -2.43 -7.31 10.13
C THR A 77 -2.05 -8.31 11.23
N ARG A 78 -1.28 -9.36 10.89
CA ARG A 78 -0.71 -10.30 11.87
C ARG A 78 0.57 -9.78 12.51
N ILE A 79 1.17 -8.72 11.97
CA ILE A 79 2.36 -8.10 12.55
C ILE A 79 1.94 -7.35 13.83
N PRO A 80 2.57 -7.60 14.98
CA PRO A 80 2.26 -6.89 16.22
C PRO A 80 2.37 -5.38 16.07
N GLY A 81 1.32 -4.65 16.42
CA GLY A 81 1.22 -3.19 16.29
C GLY A 81 0.61 -2.72 14.96
N VAL A 82 0.42 -3.61 13.99
CA VAL A 82 -0.30 -3.31 12.76
C VAL A 82 -1.80 -3.52 12.96
N ASN A 83 -2.59 -2.55 12.57
CA ASN A 83 -4.05 -2.60 12.58
C ASN A 83 -4.63 -1.85 11.38
N GLU A 84 -5.85 -2.17 11.05
CA GLU A 84 -6.61 -1.48 10.02
C GLU A 84 -7.58 -0.48 10.67
N LEU A 85 -7.53 0.76 10.24
CA LEU A 85 -8.43 1.82 10.66
C LEU A 85 -8.95 2.56 9.42
N ASN A 86 -10.27 2.60 9.25
CA ASN A 86 -10.93 3.22 8.10
C ASN A 86 -10.42 2.71 6.74
N GLY A 87 -10.13 1.41 6.63
CA GLY A 87 -9.61 0.79 5.41
C GLY A 87 -8.12 1.00 5.14
N ASN A 88 -7.41 1.70 6.03
CA ASN A 88 -5.97 1.93 5.93
C ASN A 88 -5.21 1.15 7.01
N ILE A 89 -4.09 0.54 6.62
CA ILE A 89 -3.19 -0.08 7.58
C ILE A 89 -2.40 1.01 8.30
N ASN A 90 -2.40 0.91 9.62
CA ASN A 90 -1.67 1.78 10.53
C ASN A 90 -0.73 0.94 11.40
N TYR A 91 0.35 1.52 11.86
CA TYR A 91 1.23 0.91 12.85
C TYR A 91 1.24 1.73 14.12
N ALA A 92 0.81 1.11 15.23
CA ALA A 92 0.66 1.79 16.53
C ALA A 92 -0.14 3.12 16.44
N GLY A 93 -1.19 3.16 15.60
CA GLY A 93 -2.06 4.32 15.40
C GLY A 93 -1.50 5.40 14.45
N LYS A 94 -0.31 5.18 13.86
CA LYS A 94 0.28 6.09 12.86
C LYS A 94 0.09 5.55 11.45
N GLU A 95 -0.17 6.45 10.51
CA GLU A 95 -0.16 6.14 9.08
C GLU A 95 1.23 5.68 8.64
N LEU A 96 1.25 4.74 7.71
CA LEU A 96 2.48 4.19 7.17
C LEU A 96 2.44 4.09 5.65
N THR A 97 3.61 4.05 5.06
CA THR A 97 3.80 3.76 3.64
C THR A 97 4.09 2.27 3.45
N LEU A 98 3.42 1.64 2.49
CA LEU A 98 3.71 0.26 2.08
C LEU A 98 4.59 0.28 0.84
N ILE A 99 5.61 -0.58 0.82
CA ILE A 99 6.44 -0.83 -0.37
C ILE A 99 6.69 -2.33 -0.54
N ILE A 100 7.07 -2.74 -1.73
CA ILE A 100 7.35 -4.14 -2.06
C ILE A 100 8.76 -4.25 -2.64
N ASN A 101 9.57 -5.16 -2.07
CA ASN A 101 10.95 -5.44 -2.49
C ASN A 101 11.85 -4.19 -2.51
N GLY A 102 11.64 -3.27 -1.57
CA GLY A 102 12.44 -2.06 -1.43
C GLY A 102 12.26 -1.03 -2.55
N LYS A 103 11.30 -1.22 -3.44
CA LYS A 103 11.10 -0.34 -4.60
C LYS A 103 9.98 0.65 -4.35
N PRO A 104 10.22 1.95 -4.59
CA PRO A 104 9.15 2.93 -4.58
C PRO A 104 8.14 2.59 -5.68
N THR A 105 6.88 2.95 -5.47
CA THR A 105 5.82 2.73 -6.44
C THR A 105 5.12 4.04 -6.77
N THR A 106 4.58 4.14 -7.98
CA THR A 106 3.71 5.25 -8.40
C THR A 106 2.25 5.02 -7.97
N LEU A 107 1.92 3.79 -7.53
CA LEU A 107 0.59 3.44 -7.03
C LEU A 107 0.32 4.15 -5.69
N ASN A 108 -0.91 4.59 -5.50
CA ASN A 108 -1.35 5.08 -4.20
C ASN A 108 -1.63 3.92 -3.23
N TYR A 109 -1.94 4.26 -1.98
CA TYR A 109 -2.18 3.26 -0.93
C TYR A 109 -3.31 2.27 -1.30
N ALA A 110 -4.46 2.76 -1.77
CA ALA A 110 -5.61 1.92 -2.11
C ALA A 110 -5.28 0.93 -3.24
N GLN A 111 -4.58 1.39 -4.28
CA GLN A 111 -4.13 0.57 -5.40
C GLN A 111 -3.13 -0.51 -4.96
N LEU A 112 -2.21 -0.15 -4.07
CA LEU A 112 -1.25 -1.09 -3.51
C LEU A 112 -1.92 -2.11 -2.59
N ALA A 113 -2.90 -1.68 -1.78
CA ALA A 113 -3.69 -2.56 -0.93
C ALA A 113 -4.45 -3.61 -1.75
N GLU A 114 -5.08 -3.23 -2.87
CA GLU A 114 -5.74 -4.19 -3.77
C GLU A 114 -4.75 -5.20 -4.39
N ARG A 115 -3.55 -4.75 -4.75
CA ARG A 115 -2.47 -5.65 -5.19
C ARG A 115 -2.10 -6.66 -4.10
N LEU A 116 -1.96 -6.22 -2.85
CA LEU A 116 -1.62 -7.09 -1.72
C LEU A 116 -2.77 -8.06 -1.36
N LYS A 117 -4.03 -7.65 -1.50
CA LYS A 117 -5.19 -8.52 -1.35
C LYS A 117 -5.26 -9.61 -2.43
N ALA A 118 -4.74 -9.35 -3.62
CA ALA A 118 -4.64 -10.33 -4.69
C ALA A 118 -3.42 -11.27 -4.56
N MET A 119 -2.39 -10.90 -3.77
CA MET A 119 -1.17 -11.67 -3.57
C MET A 119 -1.36 -12.70 -2.45
N PRO A 120 -1.10 -14.01 -2.67
CA PRO A 120 -1.12 -15.01 -1.61
C PRO A 120 -0.10 -14.70 -0.50
N ALA A 121 -0.50 -14.89 0.76
CA ALA A 121 0.39 -14.70 1.91
C ALA A 121 1.64 -15.59 1.83
N SER A 122 1.52 -16.77 1.22
CA SER A 122 2.62 -17.72 1.03
C SER A 122 3.78 -17.20 0.16
N GLN A 123 3.56 -16.14 -0.62
CA GLN A 123 4.62 -15.50 -1.42
C GLN A 123 5.53 -14.57 -0.59
N LEU A 124 5.13 -14.23 0.64
CA LEU A 124 5.94 -13.37 1.52
C LEU A 124 7.10 -14.15 2.15
N ASP A 125 8.27 -13.53 2.18
CA ASP A 125 9.46 -13.99 2.91
C ASP A 125 9.63 -13.19 4.21
N LYS A 126 9.65 -11.86 4.11
CA LYS A 126 9.89 -10.96 5.25
C LYS A 126 8.99 -9.73 5.17
N ALA A 127 8.77 -9.13 6.33
CA ALA A 127 8.27 -7.77 6.45
C ALA A 127 9.25 -6.95 7.29
N GLU A 128 9.75 -5.86 6.72
CA GLU A 128 10.67 -4.94 7.38
C GLU A 128 9.87 -3.73 7.86
N VAL A 129 9.76 -3.55 9.15
CA VAL A 129 9.05 -2.42 9.78
C VAL A 129 10.08 -1.39 10.21
N MET A 130 9.99 -0.21 9.64
CA MET A 130 10.89 0.91 9.89
C MET A 130 10.08 2.10 10.41
N LEU A 131 10.47 2.63 11.56
CA LEU A 131 9.82 3.82 12.15
C LEU A 131 10.15 5.09 11.37
N ALA A 132 11.31 5.10 10.73
CA ALA A 132 11.75 6.14 9.83
C ALA A 132 12.35 5.49 8.58
N ALA A 133 11.76 5.72 7.43
CA ALA A 133 12.25 5.18 6.16
C ALA A 133 13.65 5.73 5.85
N PRO A 134 14.68 4.89 5.68
CA PRO A 134 15.97 5.38 5.21
C PRO A 134 15.86 5.87 3.77
N ALA A 135 16.66 6.86 3.41
CA ALA A 135 16.57 7.56 2.12
C ALA A 135 16.70 6.65 0.90
N ARG A 136 17.39 5.49 1.03
CA ARG A 136 17.51 4.46 -0.02
C ARG A 136 16.18 3.85 -0.48
N LEU A 137 15.10 4.06 0.26
CA LEU A 137 13.78 3.56 -0.10
C LEU A 137 12.95 4.60 -0.88
N HIS A 138 13.45 5.84 -1.02
CA HIS A 138 12.79 6.96 -1.72
C HIS A 138 11.39 7.30 -1.20
N VAL A 139 11.08 6.88 0.03
CA VAL A 139 9.85 7.19 0.77
C VAL A 139 10.21 7.77 2.13
N ARG A 140 9.26 8.42 2.81
CA ARG A 140 9.51 9.09 4.09
C ARG A 140 8.51 8.65 5.15
N GLY A 141 8.84 8.93 6.42
CA GLY A 141 8.03 8.54 7.56
C GLY A 141 8.13 7.06 7.86
N MET A 142 7.11 6.52 8.48
CA MET A 142 7.02 5.11 8.82
C MET A 142 6.74 4.26 7.57
N VAL A 143 7.41 3.11 7.46
CA VAL A 143 7.26 2.23 6.29
C VAL A 143 7.24 0.76 6.69
N ILE A 144 6.44 -0.03 5.99
CA ILE A 144 6.55 -1.49 5.95
C ILE A 144 6.96 -1.89 4.53
N ASN A 145 8.14 -2.51 4.45
CA ASN A 145 8.65 -3.09 3.21
C ASN A 145 8.39 -4.60 3.21
N LEU A 146 7.53 -5.05 2.30
CA LEU A 146 7.24 -6.47 2.10
C LEU A 146 8.24 -7.06 1.12
N ILE A 147 8.98 -8.05 1.57
CA ILE A 147 9.91 -8.80 0.73
C ILE A 147 9.23 -10.12 0.32
N THR A 148 9.14 -10.34 -0.98
CA THR A 148 8.63 -11.59 -1.55
C THR A 148 9.73 -12.64 -1.61
N LYS A 149 9.34 -13.91 -1.60
CA LYS A 149 10.27 -15.03 -1.80
C LYS A 149 10.97 -14.94 -3.14
N ASP A 150 12.25 -15.26 -3.16
CA ASP A 150 13.01 -15.41 -4.38
C ASP A 150 12.90 -16.85 -4.89
N TYR A 151 12.49 -16.99 -6.13
CA TYR A 151 12.33 -18.27 -6.82
C TYR A 151 13.32 -18.44 -7.98
N VAL A 152 14.24 -17.50 -8.18
CA VAL A 152 15.27 -17.61 -9.23
C VAL A 152 16.06 -18.93 -9.08
N GLY A 153 16.29 -19.62 -10.17
CA GLY A 153 16.96 -20.92 -10.19
C GLY A 153 16.10 -22.12 -9.82
N LYS A 154 14.81 -21.90 -9.46
CA LYS A 154 13.86 -22.97 -9.13
C LYS A 154 12.87 -23.20 -10.27
N ASN A 155 12.22 -24.36 -10.27
CA ASN A 155 11.07 -24.62 -11.12
C ASN A 155 9.82 -24.64 -10.22
N LEU A 156 8.89 -23.72 -10.48
CA LEU A 156 7.69 -23.56 -9.68
C LEU A 156 6.52 -23.17 -10.58
N LEU A 157 5.40 -23.85 -10.38
CA LEU A 157 4.10 -23.41 -10.86
C LEU A 157 3.17 -23.36 -9.66
N SER A 158 2.64 -22.22 -9.35
CA SER A 158 1.70 -22.01 -8.25
C SER A 158 0.59 -21.10 -8.71
N GLY A 159 -0.65 -21.45 -8.38
CA GLY A 159 -1.81 -20.64 -8.69
C GLY A 159 -2.87 -20.79 -7.62
N GLN A 160 -3.71 -19.78 -7.52
CA GLN A 160 -4.85 -19.74 -6.62
C GLN A 160 -6.02 -19.06 -7.32
N ILE A 161 -7.21 -19.65 -7.17
CA ILE A 161 -8.47 -19.02 -7.57
C ILE A 161 -9.33 -18.94 -6.32
N GLN A 162 -9.96 -17.79 -6.10
CA GLN A 162 -10.85 -17.56 -4.98
C GLN A 162 -12.11 -16.85 -5.48
N SER A 163 -13.26 -17.29 -4.99
CA SER A 163 -14.55 -16.63 -5.19
C SER A 163 -15.17 -16.36 -3.82
N ILE A 164 -15.67 -15.16 -3.63
CA ILE A 164 -16.28 -14.71 -2.38
C ILE A 164 -17.64 -14.10 -2.73
N TRP A 165 -18.67 -14.52 -2.03
CA TRP A 165 -19.97 -13.88 -2.05
C TRP A 165 -20.25 -13.27 -0.68
N SER A 166 -20.60 -11.99 -0.66
CA SER A 166 -20.99 -11.28 0.55
C SER A 166 -22.41 -10.77 0.40
N GLN A 167 -23.24 -10.97 1.41
CA GLN A 167 -24.60 -10.50 1.42
C GLN A 167 -24.81 -9.57 2.61
N SER A 168 -25.15 -8.30 2.30
CA SER A 168 -25.68 -7.33 3.26
C SER A 168 -27.09 -6.93 2.84
N LYS A 169 -27.42 -5.66 2.68
CA LYS A 169 -28.65 -5.20 2.04
C LYS A 169 -28.67 -5.57 0.55
N TYR A 170 -27.49 -5.51 -0.10
CA TYR A 170 -27.28 -5.94 -1.49
C TYR A 170 -26.17 -6.99 -1.53
N GLY A 171 -26.15 -7.79 -2.59
CA GLY A 171 -25.12 -8.78 -2.81
C GLY A 171 -23.86 -8.16 -3.40
N GLU A 172 -22.70 -8.78 -3.11
CA GLU A 172 -21.40 -8.47 -3.68
C GLU A 172 -20.67 -9.77 -4.02
N GLY A 173 -20.28 -9.93 -5.28
CA GLY A 173 -19.45 -11.01 -5.77
C GLY A 173 -18.03 -10.54 -6.00
N LYS A 174 -17.05 -11.30 -5.52
CA LYS A 174 -15.62 -11.08 -5.77
C LYS A 174 -15.01 -12.34 -6.32
N GLY A 175 -14.21 -12.18 -7.38
CA GLY A 175 -13.39 -13.24 -7.92
C GLY A 175 -11.95 -12.77 -8.03
N LYS A 176 -11.00 -13.64 -7.68
CA LYS A 176 -9.58 -13.37 -7.89
C LYS A 176 -8.82 -14.62 -8.28
N GLY A 177 -7.85 -14.45 -9.16
CA GLY A 177 -6.94 -15.48 -9.58
C GLY A 177 -5.52 -14.93 -9.62
N ASN A 178 -4.56 -15.77 -9.29
CA ASN A 178 -3.15 -15.47 -9.44
C ASN A 178 -2.43 -16.70 -9.96
N LEU A 179 -1.35 -16.45 -10.69
CA LEU A 179 -0.44 -17.45 -11.24
C LEU A 179 0.98 -16.97 -11.02
N LEU A 180 1.81 -17.81 -10.46
CA LEU A 180 3.25 -17.63 -10.37
C LEU A 180 3.92 -18.81 -11.09
N PHE A 181 4.68 -18.49 -12.11
CA PHE A 181 5.48 -19.45 -12.86
C PHE A 181 6.94 -19.05 -12.79
N GLN A 182 7.81 -20.00 -12.46
CA GLN A 182 9.25 -19.83 -12.49
C GLN A 182 9.85 -21.06 -13.17
N ASN A 183 10.72 -20.83 -14.15
CA ASN A 183 11.52 -21.87 -14.80
C ASN A 183 12.96 -21.39 -14.90
N GLY A 184 13.80 -21.87 -13.97
CA GLY A 184 15.18 -21.45 -13.86
C GLY A 184 15.33 -19.92 -13.76
N LYS A 185 15.78 -19.30 -14.84
CA LYS A 185 16.05 -17.84 -14.92
C LYS A 185 14.83 -16.99 -15.27
N PHE A 186 13.77 -17.59 -15.80
CA PHE A 186 12.58 -16.89 -16.26
C PHE A 186 11.47 -16.98 -15.21
N GLY A 187 10.90 -15.85 -14.86
CA GLY A 187 9.74 -15.72 -13.97
C GLY A 187 8.58 -14.96 -14.61
N LEU A 188 7.37 -15.42 -14.31
CA LEU A 188 6.11 -14.77 -14.69
C LEU A 188 5.20 -14.74 -13.48
N ASP A 189 4.62 -13.57 -13.18
CA ASP A 189 3.52 -13.39 -12.25
C ASP A 189 2.31 -12.79 -12.96
N ALA A 190 1.14 -13.36 -12.76
CA ALA A 190 -0.10 -12.83 -13.29
C ALA A 190 -1.16 -12.79 -12.18
N MET A 191 -1.92 -11.71 -12.11
CA MET A 191 -3.02 -11.53 -11.17
C MET A 191 -4.19 -10.87 -11.87
N TYR A 192 -5.38 -11.36 -11.53
CA TYR A 192 -6.63 -10.75 -11.95
C TYR A 192 -7.61 -10.80 -10.80
N SER A 193 -8.35 -9.72 -10.57
CA SER A 193 -9.50 -9.71 -9.67
C SER A 193 -10.62 -8.86 -10.22
N PHE A 194 -11.84 -9.25 -9.90
CA PHE A 194 -13.01 -8.44 -10.14
C PHE A 194 -13.85 -8.34 -8.86
N THR A 195 -14.57 -7.25 -8.73
CA THR A 195 -15.62 -7.03 -7.74
C THR A 195 -16.85 -6.50 -8.48
N ASP A 196 -17.98 -7.14 -8.29
CA ASP A 196 -19.28 -6.69 -8.79
C ASP A 196 -20.26 -6.69 -7.61
N GLY A 197 -20.76 -5.53 -7.26
CA GLY A 197 -21.61 -5.40 -6.09
C GLY A 197 -22.22 -4.04 -5.91
N THR A 198 -22.99 -3.91 -4.84
CA THR A 198 -23.60 -2.65 -4.46
C THR A 198 -23.34 -2.39 -2.98
N SER A 199 -22.59 -1.34 -2.70
CA SER A 199 -22.44 -0.84 -1.33
C SER A 199 -23.68 -0.04 -0.92
N TYR A 200 -24.00 -0.11 0.38
CA TYR A 200 -25.12 0.63 0.96
C TYR A 200 -24.75 1.14 2.34
N GLY A 201 -25.07 2.42 2.60
CA GLY A 201 -24.91 3.05 3.89
C GLY A 201 -26.07 3.99 4.20
N GLU A 202 -26.31 4.23 5.49
CA GLU A 202 -27.22 5.27 5.97
C GLU A 202 -26.47 6.12 6.98
N THR A 203 -26.64 7.44 6.87
CA THR A 203 -26.09 8.42 7.80
C THR A 203 -27.21 9.33 8.27
N THR A 204 -27.30 9.54 9.58
CA THR A 204 -28.21 10.54 10.17
C THR A 204 -27.37 11.69 10.70
N THR A 205 -27.68 12.89 10.23
CA THR A 205 -26.97 14.12 10.60
C THR A 205 -27.88 15.00 11.46
N TYR A 206 -27.39 15.37 12.62
CA TYR A 206 -27.98 16.41 13.47
C TYR A 206 -27.01 17.58 13.55
N ALA A 207 -27.43 18.74 13.10
CA ALA A 207 -26.59 19.93 13.13
C ALA A 207 -27.40 21.18 13.43
N ASN A 208 -26.79 22.18 14.07
CA ASN A 208 -27.34 23.48 14.28
C ASN A 208 -26.44 24.54 13.66
N HIS A 209 -26.93 25.22 12.64
CA HIS A 209 -26.15 26.24 11.93
C HIS A 209 -26.72 27.65 12.19
N PRO A 210 -25.90 28.62 12.54
CA PRO A 210 -26.31 30.03 12.54
C PRO A 210 -26.31 30.54 11.07
N LEU A 211 -27.48 30.64 10.47
CA LEU A 211 -27.68 31.20 9.14
C LEU A 211 -28.41 32.52 9.25
N GLN A 212 -27.84 33.61 8.71
CA GLN A 212 -28.45 34.96 8.68
C GLN A 212 -29.00 35.42 10.02
N GLY A 213 -28.30 35.09 11.13
CA GLY A 213 -28.72 35.46 12.48
C GLY A 213 -29.82 34.57 13.12
N LYS A 214 -30.29 33.55 12.40
CA LYS A 214 -31.21 32.53 12.88
C LYS A 214 -30.48 31.21 13.09
N ARG A 215 -30.87 30.45 14.15
CA ARG A 215 -30.42 29.06 14.30
C ARG A 215 -31.33 28.16 13.49
N VAL A 216 -30.76 27.46 12.53
CA VAL A 216 -31.43 26.43 11.73
C VAL A 216 -30.97 25.07 12.23
N ALA A 217 -31.90 24.28 12.76
CA ALA A 217 -31.65 22.90 13.18
C ALA A 217 -31.87 21.98 11.99
N TYR A 218 -30.86 21.16 11.69
CA TYR A 218 -30.91 20.11 10.66
C TYR A 218 -31.09 18.77 11.29
N HIS A 219 -32.01 18.00 10.73
CA HIS A 219 -32.18 16.58 11.03
C HIS A 219 -32.43 15.86 9.73
N ASP A 220 -31.36 15.34 9.16
CA ASP A 220 -31.37 14.74 7.84
C ASP A 220 -30.92 13.27 7.90
N LYS A 221 -31.60 12.41 7.16
CA LYS A 221 -31.22 11.03 6.92
C LYS A 221 -30.80 10.89 5.47
N THR A 222 -29.56 10.53 5.23
CA THR A 222 -29.00 10.26 3.90
C THR A 222 -28.80 8.77 3.72
N SER A 223 -29.42 8.21 2.69
CA SER A 223 -29.16 6.85 2.18
C SER A 223 -28.22 6.92 0.99
N GLN A 224 -27.22 6.05 0.99
CA GLN A 224 -26.22 5.94 -0.08
C GLN A 224 -26.26 4.55 -0.67
N LYS A 225 -26.42 4.44 -1.97
CA LYS A 225 -26.38 3.19 -2.73
C LYS A 225 -25.40 3.38 -3.88
N THR A 226 -24.34 2.55 -3.94
CA THR A 226 -23.33 2.65 -4.99
C THR A 226 -23.11 1.28 -5.62
N PRO A 227 -23.74 0.98 -6.76
CA PRO A 227 -23.33 -0.12 -7.64
C PRO A 227 -21.91 0.15 -8.15
N GLU A 228 -21.07 -0.87 -8.12
CA GLU A 228 -19.67 -0.78 -8.51
C GLU A 228 -19.24 -2.06 -9.22
N LEU A 229 -18.51 -1.90 -10.33
CA LEU A 229 -17.84 -2.97 -11.05
C LEU A 229 -16.37 -2.59 -11.20
N THR A 230 -15.48 -3.37 -10.57
CA THR A 230 -14.03 -3.12 -10.58
C THR A 230 -13.29 -4.32 -11.16
N HIS A 231 -12.33 -4.07 -12.03
CA HIS A 231 -11.36 -5.04 -12.53
C HIS A 231 -9.94 -4.56 -12.21
N ASN A 232 -9.15 -5.42 -11.58
CA ASN A 232 -7.72 -5.18 -11.39
C ASN A 232 -6.93 -6.31 -12.06
N TYR A 233 -5.83 -5.98 -12.73
CA TYR A 233 -4.99 -6.94 -13.43
C TYR A 233 -3.53 -6.56 -13.35
N ARG A 234 -2.67 -7.58 -13.30
CA ARG A 234 -1.23 -7.44 -13.28
C ARG A 234 -0.59 -8.58 -14.09
N LEU A 235 0.43 -8.22 -14.84
CA LEU A 235 1.34 -9.13 -15.50
C LEU A 235 2.77 -8.69 -15.20
N GLY A 236 3.58 -9.56 -14.62
CA GLY A 236 4.99 -9.34 -14.33
C GLY A 236 5.84 -10.38 -15.01
N LEU A 237 6.96 -9.95 -15.55
CA LEU A 237 7.99 -10.76 -16.19
C LEU A 237 9.33 -10.48 -15.54
N SER A 238 10.13 -11.50 -15.29
CA SER A 238 11.49 -11.34 -14.81
C SER A 238 12.45 -12.30 -15.49
N TYR A 239 13.66 -11.86 -15.68
CA TYR A 239 14.74 -12.68 -16.23
C TYR A 239 16.04 -12.41 -15.49
N ALA A 240 16.61 -13.47 -14.89
CA ALA A 240 17.90 -13.44 -14.23
C ALA A 240 19.01 -13.89 -15.20
N PHE A 241 19.86 -12.96 -15.63
CA PHE A 241 21.01 -13.27 -16.49
C PHE A 241 22.08 -14.05 -15.72
N ALA A 242 22.35 -13.59 -14.49
CA ALA A 242 23.29 -14.16 -13.51
C ALA A 242 22.85 -13.75 -12.09
N ASP A 243 23.61 -14.15 -11.08
CA ASP A 243 23.43 -13.67 -9.70
C ASP A 243 23.56 -12.15 -9.66
N ASN A 244 22.62 -11.49 -8.98
CA ASN A 244 22.50 -10.01 -8.89
C ASN A 244 22.41 -9.29 -10.26
N HIS A 245 22.03 -10.02 -11.32
CA HIS A 245 21.87 -9.48 -12.67
C HIS A 245 20.49 -9.84 -13.20
N GLN A 246 19.49 -9.01 -12.95
CA GLN A 246 18.08 -9.31 -13.20
C GLN A 246 17.36 -8.12 -13.82
N LEU A 247 16.59 -8.41 -14.86
CA LEU A 247 15.60 -7.50 -15.44
C LEU A 247 14.20 -7.91 -14.98
N SER A 248 13.39 -6.94 -14.58
CA SER A 248 11.97 -7.17 -14.29
C SER A 248 11.13 -6.11 -14.99
N LEU A 249 10.02 -6.53 -15.55
CA LEU A 249 9.02 -5.68 -16.20
C LEU A 249 7.66 -6.06 -15.63
N ALA A 250 6.82 -5.08 -15.30
CA ALA A 250 5.47 -5.34 -14.83
C ALA A 250 4.49 -4.31 -15.37
N TYR A 251 3.31 -4.78 -15.71
CA TYR A 251 2.16 -3.96 -16.03
C TYR A 251 1.08 -4.19 -14.97
N THR A 252 0.50 -3.11 -14.45
CA THR A 252 -0.62 -3.14 -13.52
C THR A 252 -1.71 -2.21 -14.04
N GLY A 253 -2.94 -2.70 -14.08
CA GLY A 253 -4.07 -1.90 -14.52
C GLY A 253 -5.28 -2.03 -13.60
N LYS A 254 -6.12 -0.98 -13.60
CA LYS A 254 -7.45 -0.96 -12.99
C LYS A 254 -8.43 -0.36 -13.97
N TRP A 255 -9.59 -0.98 -14.04
CA TRP A 255 -10.81 -0.42 -14.63
C TRP A 255 -11.90 -0.48 -13.56
N ASP A 256 -12.59 0.64 -13.37
CA ASP A 256 -13.63 0.77 -12.38
C ASP A 256 -14.78 1.60 -12.95
N SER A 257 -16.00 1.17 -12.63
CA SER A 257 -17.22 1.88 -12.97
C SER A 257 -18.14 1.88 -11.76
N SER A 258 -18.52 3.05 -11.30
CA SER A 258 -19.43 3.22 -10.16
C SER A 258 -20.58 4.18 -10.47
N HIS A 259 -21.74 3.89 -9.89
CA HIS A 259 -22.95 4.66 -10.08
C HIS A 259 -23.52 5.06 -8.70
N PRO A 260 -22.91 6.03 -8.00
CA PRO A 260 -23.39 6.48 -6.70
C PRO A 260 -24.77 7.13 -6.83
N HIS A 261 -25.66 6.76 -5.91
CA HIS A 261 -26.97 7.36 -5.73
C HIS A 261 -27.17 7.66 -4.25
N HIS A 262 -27.30 8.96 -3.92
CA HIS A 262 -27.54 9.42 -2.57
C HIS A 262 -28.90 10.11 -2.51
N GLU A 263 -29.69 9.79 -1.49
CA GLU A 263 -30.96 10.42 -1.21
C GLU A 263 -30.98 10.92 0.22
N THR A 264 -31.23 12.23 0.40
CA THR A 264 -31.35 12.87 1.71
C THR A 264 -32.80 13.29 1.92
N LYS A 265 -33.32 12.98 3.10
CA LYS A 265 -34.68 13.34 3.56
C LYS A 265 -34.61 13.89 4.97
N GLY A 266 -35.32 14.98 5.22
CA GLY A 266 -35.39 15.62 6.53
C GLY A 266 -35.69 17.11 6.42
N THR A 267 -34.91 17.92 7.11
CA THR A 267 -34.98 19.40 7.02
C THR A 267 -34.66 19.91 5.62
N GLY A 268 -33.68 19.28 4.96
CA GLY A 268 -33.44 19.43 3.55
C GLY A 268 -33.81 18.16 2.76
N THR A 269 -33.97 18.31 1.47
CA THR A 269 -34.09 17.16 0.56
C THR A 269 -33.03 17.27 -0.52
N SER A 270 -32.36 16.17 -0.81
CA SER A 270 -31.46 16.12 -1.99
C SER A 270 -31.43 14.74 -2.60
N GLN A 271 -31.22 14.71 -3.90
CA GLN A 271 -30.93 13.53 -4.69
C GLN A 271 -29.66 13.80 -5.49
N GLN A 272 -28.68 12.92 -5.32
CA GLN A 272 -27.45 12.96 -6.09
C GLN A 272 -27.30 11.65 -6.84
N GLN A 273 -26.97 11.74 -8.10
CA GLN A 273 -26.66 10.60 -8.95
C GLN A 273 -25.31 10.87 -9.63
N GLY A 274 -24.49 9.84 -9.70
CA GLY A 274 -23.18 9.91 -10.32
C GLY A 274 -22.97 8.81 -11.36
N ASN A 275 -22.07 9.08 -12.28
CA ASN A 275 -21.51 8.09 -13.19
C ASN A 275 -20.00 8.34 -13.22
N GLU A 276 -19.23 7.44 -12.61
CA GLU A 276 -17.81 7.61 -12.38
C GLU A 276 -17.06 6.43 -12.99
N HIS A 277 -15.95 6.73 -13.66
CA HIS A 277 -15.06 5.72 -14.18
C HIS A 277 -13.63 6.00 -13.73
N THR A 278 -12.87 4.95 -13.48
CA THR A 278 -11.44 5.05 -13.22
C THR A 278 -10.68 4.12 -14.14
N TYR A 279 -9.68 4.66 -14.81
CA TYR A 279 -8.72 3.93 -15.63
C TYR A 279 -7.33 4.17 -15.07
N LEU A 280 -6.61 3.09 -14.81
CA LEU A 280 -5.22 3.16 -14.37
C LEU A 280 -4.37 2.21 -15.18
N HIS A 281 -3.26 2.72 -15.68
CA HIS A 281 -2.22 1.96 -16.36
C HIS A 281 -0.89 2.30 -15.70
N ASN A 282 -0.19 1.30 -15.19
CA ASN A 282 1.14 1.46 -14.60
C ASN A 282 2.09 0.44 -15.20
N VAL A 283 3.22 0.91 -15.69
CA VAL A 283 4.33 0.09 -16.20
C VAL A 283 5.54 0.33 -15.32
N ASP A 284 6.08 -0.72 -14.74
CA ASP A 284 7.30 -0.71 -13.92
C ASP A 284 8.38 -1.53 -14.61
N ALA A 285 9.56 -0.98 -14.79
CA ALA A 285 10.75 -1.68 -15.21
C ALA A 285 11.85 -1.51 -14.17
N SER A 286 12.59 -2.56 -13.87
CA SER A 286 13.75 -2.47 -12.99
C SER A 286 14.87 -3.39 -13.47
N TYR A 287 16.09 -2.88 -13.38
CA TYR A 287 17.28 -3.59 -13.78
C TYR A 287 18.34 -3.54 -12.68
N ASN A 288 18.69 -4.71 -12.17
CA ASN A 288 19.78 -4.89 -11.21
C ASN A 288 21.03 -5.28 -11.99
N LEU A 289 22.10 -4.52 -11.85
CA LEU A 289 23.39 -4.79 -12.52
C LEU A 289 24.34 -5.58 -11.59
N PRO A 290 25.29 -6.35 -12.16
CA PRO A 290 26.19 -7.22 -11.39
C PRO A 290 27.04 -6.49 -10.34
N PHE A 291 27.37 -5.22 -10.58
CA PHE A 291 28.16 -4.39 -9.66
C PHE A 291 27.32 -3.68 -8.59
N GLY A 292 26.04 -4.04 -8.45
CA GLY A 292 25.15 -3.57 -7.37
C GLY A 292 24.35 -2.31 -7.70
N LEU A 293 24.48 -1.72 -8.90
CA LEU A 293 23.62 -0.62 -9.34
C LEU A 293 22.21 -1.16 -9.67
N GLN A 294 21.20 -0.52 -9.10
CA GLN A 294 19.78 -0.79 -9.39
C GLN A 294 19.19 0.42 -10.10
N ILE A 295 18.55 0.20 -11.24
CA ILE A 295 17.85 1.22 -12.00
C ILE A 295 16.37 0.88 -12.02
N GLY A 296 15.52 1.85 -11.71
CA GLY A 296 14.07 1.73 -11.76
C GLY A 296 13.46 2.78 -12.67
N ILE A 297 12.46 2.39 -13.45
CA ILE A 297 11.64 3.28 -14.28
C ILE A 297 10.19 2.87 -14.05
N SER A 298 9.33 3.85 -13.76
CA SER A 298 7.89 3.63 -13.65
C SER A 298 7.15 4.71 -14.40
N TYR A 299 6.10 4.32 -15.11
CA TYR A 299 5.15 5.22 -15.75
C TYR A 299 3.74 4.89 -15.30
N LEU A 300 3.00 5.91 -14.90
CA LEU A 300 1.58 5.79 -14.53
C LEU A 300 0.76 6.77 -15.36
N ASN A 301 -0.31 6.26 -15.95
CA ASN A 301 -1.43 7.05 -16.46
C ASN A 301 -2.68 6.74 -15.66
N TYR A 302 -3.30 7.77 -15.12
CA TYR A 302 -4.55 7.70 -14.37
C TYR A 302 -5.57 8.61 -15.00
N GLN A 303 -6.80 8.15 -15.19
CA GLN A 303 -7.91 8.94 -15.70
C GLN A 303 -9.16 8.64 -14.87
N ASN A 304 -9.88 9.72 -14.50
CA ASN A 304 -11.11 9.63 -13.73
C ASN A 304 -12.15 10.62 -14.31
N PRO A 305 -12.87 10.26 -15.38
CA PRO A 305 -14.04 10.99 -15.81
C PRO A 305 -15.21 10.74 -14.86
N SER A 306 -15.95 11.78 -14.50
CA SER A 306 -17.11 11.72 -13.61
C SER A 306 -18.19 12.69 -14.07
N GLN A 307 -19.43 12.25 -13.94
CA GLN A 307 -20.64 13.05 -14.13
C GLN A 307 -21.45 12.98 -12.85
N GLN A 308 -21.99 14.10 -12.45
CA GLN A 308 -22.83 14.22 -11.26
C GLN A 308 -24.07 15.04 -11.57
N TYR A 309 -25.21 14.53 -11.15
CA TYR A 309 -26.45 15.26 -11.04
C TYR A 309 -26.78 15.47 -9.58
N LEU A 310 -27.11 16.68 -9.18
CA LEU A 310 -27.53 17.04 -7.82
C LEU A 310 -28.78 17.88 -7.91
N ALA A 311 -29.86 17.43 -7.27
CA ALA A 311 -31.10 18.19 -7.15
C ALA A 311 -31.60 18.13 -5.71
N GLY A 312 -32.17 19.21 -5.21
CA GLY A 312 -32.81 19.24 -3.92
C GLY A 312 -33.26 20.64 -3.49
N THR A 313 -33.88 20.68 -2.34
CA THR A 313 -34.40 21.92 -1.74
C THR A 313 -33.80 22.15 -0.37
N MET A 314 -33.51 23.39 -0.05
CA MET A 314 -33.06 23.83 1.24
C MET A 314 -33.63 25.23 1.52
N LEU A 315 -34.31 25.40 2.67
CA LEU A 315 -34.92 26.67 3.07
C LEU A 315 -35.77 27.29 1.94
N ASP A 316 -36.57 26.47 1.25
CA ASP A 316 -37.44 26.83 0.12
C ASP A 316 -36.71 27.23 -1.18
N GLU A 317 -35.39 27.11 -1.23
CA GLU A 317 -34.61 27.31 -2.46
C GLU A 317 -34.36 25.95 -3.14
N GLU A 318 -34.73 25.85 -4.41
CA GLU A 318 -34.42 24.71 -5.27
C GLU A 318 -33.05 24.88 -5.91
N ARG A 319 -32.21 23.83 -5.85
CA ARG A 319 -30.92 23.78 -6.52
C ARG A 319 -30.84 22.52 -7.38
N ILE A 320 -30.59 22.74 -8.66
CA ILE A 320 -30.35 21.66 -9.64
C ILE A 320 -29.02 21.94 -10.34
N LEU A 321 -28.10 20.99 -10.27
CA LEU A 321 -26.73 21.13 -10.76
C LEU A 321 -26.34 19.90 -11.58
N TYR A 322 -25.65 20.12 -12.69
CA TYR A 322 -25.00 19.10 -13.50
C TYR A 322 -23.50 19.41 -13.52
N THR A 323 -22.69 18.46 -13.03
CA THR A 323 -21.22 18.61 -12.99
C THR A 323 -20.60 17.55 -13.87
N ASN A 324 -19.75 17.97 -14.80
CA ASN A 324 -18.85 17.10 -15.54
C ASN A 324 -17.43 17.38 -15.09
N SER A 325 -16.70 16.35 -14.71
CA SER A 325 -15.30 16.50 -14.34
C SER A 325 -14.44 15.37 -14.93
N LYS A 326 -13.18 15.68 -15.15
CA LYS A 326 -12.18 14.70 -15.55
C LYS A 326 -10.83 15.09 -14.98
N GLN A 327 -10.15 14.12 -14.38
CA GLN A 327 -8.76 14.23 -14.00
C GLN A 327 -7.92 13.27 -14.82
N VAL A 328 -6.78 13.72 -15.33
CA VAL A 328 -5.77 12.91 -16.02
C VAL A 328 -4.43 13.19 -15.39
N ILE A 329 -3.78 12.16 -14.90
CA ILE A 329 -2.44 12.24 -14.29
C ILE A 329 -1.51 11.35 -15.11
N ASP A 330 -0.43 11.95 -15.61
CA ASP A 330 0.71 11.25 -16.20
C ASP A 330 1.90 11.44 -15.26
N LYS A 331 2.52 10.33 -14.83
CA LYS A 331 3.62 10.36 -13.87
C LYS A 331 4.76 9.46 -14.30
N TRP A 332 5.97 10.00 -14.34
CA TRP A 332 7.22 9.29 -14.54
C TRP A 332 8.03 9.27 -13.25
N LEU A 333 8.65 8.15 -12.96
CA LEU A 333 9.57 7.98 -11.86
C LEU A 333 10.82 7.25 -12.35
N PHE A 334 12.00 7.82 -12.09
CA PHE A 334 13.30 7.21 -12.31
C PHE A 334 14.04 7.11 -10.98
N THR A 335 14.68 5.98 -10.74
CA THR A 335 15.57 5.78 -9.59
C THR A 335 16.87 5.15 -10.05
N ALA A 336 17.97 5.50 -9.38
CA ALA A 336 19.27 4.85 -9.56
C ALA A 336 19.93 4.76 -8.19
N ASP A 337 20.17 3.54 -7.73
CA ASP A 337 20.59 3.23 -6.37
C ASP A 337 21.79 2.32 -6.37
N GLN A 338 22.78 2.65 -5.54
CA GLN A 338 24.00 1.87 -5.36
C GLN A 338 24.26 1.63 -3.88
N SER A 339 24.67 0.42 -3.54
CA SER A 339 25.14 0.09 -2.19
C SER A 339 26.47 -0.64 -2.22
N HIS A 340 27.30 -0.38 -1.23
CA HIS A 340 28.61 -1.01 -1.05
C HIS A 340 28.79 -1.51 0.37
N SER A 341 29.12 -2.79 0.50
CA SER A 341 29.59 -3.34 1.77
C SER A 341 31.04 -2.93 2.00
N LEU A 342 31.30 -2.19 3.05
CA LEU A 342 32.62 -1.71 3.44
C LEU A 342 33.25 -2.59 4.52
N LYS A 343 34.53 -2.38 4.80
CA LYS A 343 35.24 -3.10 5.87
C LYS A 343 34.59 -2.85 7.25
N LYS A 344 34.72 -3.81 8.18
CA LYS A 344 34.21 -3.79 9.55
C LYS A 344 32.68 -3.66 9.66
N GLY A 345 31.92 -4.19 8.69
CA GLY A 345 30.45 -4.24 8.74
C GLY A 345 29.75 -2.90 8.47
N TRP A 346 30.44 -1.92 7.91
CA TRP A 346 29.81 -0.72 7.37
C TRP A 346 29.18 -1.00 6.01
N GLU A 347 28.06 -0.38 5.74
CA GLU A 347 27.41 -0.34 4.43
C GLU A 347 27.16 1.12 4.05
N LEU A 348 27.53 1.48 2.84
CA LEU A 348 27.30 2.79 2.24
C LEU A 348 26.23 2.64 1.17
N SER A 349 25.21 3.48 1.19
CA SER A 349 24.19 3.58 0.13
C SER A 349 24.09 5.01 -0.38
N TYR A 350 23.89 5.16 -1.69
CA TYR A 350 23.66 6.46 -2.31
C TYR A 350 22.88 6.28 -3.61
N GLY A 351 22.20 7.32 -4.03
CA GLY A 351 21.41 7.26 -5.23
C GLY A 351 20.68 8.56 -5.53
N MET A 352 19.83 8.46 -6.54
CA MET A 352 19.02 9.58 -7.01
C MET A 352 17.62 9.13 -7.39
N LYS A 353 16.68 10.07 -7.31
CA LYS A 353 15.30 9.93 -7.80
C LYS A 353 14.95 11.16 -8.64
N PHE A 354 14.34 10.92 -9.78
CA PHE A 354 13.66 11.95 -10.57
C PHE A 354 12.22 11.54 -10.78
N GLN A 355 11.29 12.43 -10.42
CA GLN A 355 9.87 12.26 -10.67
C GLN A 355 9.36 13.46 -11.46
N SER A 356 8.56 13.20 -12.48
CA SER A 356 7.81 14.23 -13.20
C SER A 356 6.35 13.82 -13.26
N SER A 357 5.45 14.71 -12.90
CA SER A 357 4.01 14.49 -13.02
C SER A 357 3.32 15.66 -13.69
N ASN A 358 2.33 15.33 -14.50
CA ASN A 358 1.44 16.30 -15.12
C ASN A 358 0.00 15.93 -14.75
N ASN A 359 -0.67 16.81 -14.01
CA ASN A 359 -2.06 16.67 -13.60
C ASN A 359 -2.92 17.68 -14.33
N ARG A 360 -3.78 17.20 -15.21
CA ARG A 360 -4.78 17.97 -15.95
C ARG A 360 -6.15 17.68 -15.35
N SER A 361 -6.75 18.67 -14.73
CA SER A 361 -8.07 18.59 -14.14
C SER A 361 -9.02 19.57 -14.78
N TYR A 362 -10.22 19.09 -15.06
CA TYR A 362 -11.32 19.87 -15.62
C TYR A 362 -12.58 19.60 -14.80
N GLN A 363 -13.32 20.65 -14.48
CA GLN A 363 -14.65 20.59 -13.90
C GLN A 363 -15.51 21.68 -14.52
N ALA A 364 -16.71 21.33 -14.96
CA ALA A 364 -17.74 22.30 -15.39
C ALA A 364 -19.05 21.96 -14.70
N THR A 365 -19.66 22.96 -14.08
CA THR A 365 -20.96 22.83 -13.41
C THR A 365 -21.93 23.80 -14.04
N THR A 366 -23.11 23.28 -14.41
CA THR A 366 -24.21 24.07 -14.96
C THR A 366 -25.45 23.97 -14.07
N ASN A 367 -26.29 25.00 -14.11
CA ASN A 367 -27.59 24.97 -13.46
C ASN A 367 -28.63 24.26 -14.35
N LYS A 368 -29.91 24.23 -13.90
CA LYS A 368 -31.04 23.60 -14.62
C LYS A 368 -31.28 24.14 -16.00
N ASP A 369 -30.93 25.41 -16.28
CA ASP A 369 -31.13 26.07 -17.54
C ASP A 369 -29.93 25.90 -18.49
N GLY A 370 -28.91 25.14 -18.07
CA GLY A 370 -27.68 24.89 -18.81
C GLY A 370 -26.67 26.05 -18.72
N ALA A 371 -26.92 27.04 -17.87
CA ALA A 371 -25.98 28.14 -17.67
C ALA A 371 -24.83 27.69 -16.74
N ASP A 372 -23.61 28.06 -17.15
CA ASP A 372 -22.41 27.76 -16.35
C ASP A 372 -22.45 28.49 -15.00
N ILE A 373 -21.93 27.80 -13.97
CA ILE A 373 -21.65 28.38 -12.66
C ILE A 373 -20.13 28.64 -12.61
N PRO A 374 -19.71 29.93 -12.78
CA PRO A 374 -18.30 30.26 -12.94
C PRO A 374 -17.41 29.77 -11.79
N ASP A 375 -17.86 29.93 -10.54
CA ASP A 375 -17.09 29.55 -9.34
C ASP A 375 -16.98 28.02 -9.16
N ALA A 376 -17.82 27.25 -9.83
CA ALA A 376 -17.80 25.79 -9.84
C ALA A 376 -17.26 25.22 -11.17
N THR A 377 -16.68 26.06 -12.02
CA THR A 377 -16.05 25.67 -13.29
C THR A 377 -14.56 25.97 -13.20
N SER A 378 -13.73 24.98 -13.49
CA SER A 378 -12.27 25.14 -13.43
C SER A 378 -11.58 24.25 -14.44
N GLN A 379 -10.46 24.74 -14.95
CA GLN A 379 -9.52 23.97 -15.74
C GLN A 379 -8.10 24.25 -15.23
N VAL A 380 -7.41 23.22 -14.78
CA VAL A 380 -6.09 23.37 -14.16
C VAL A 380 -5.13 22.37 -14.78
N ASN A 381 -3.92 22.83 -15.08
CA ASN A 381 -2.80 21.99 -15.46
C ASN A 381 -1.64 22.27 -14.50
N ILE A 382 -1.22 21.25 -13.76
CA ILE A 382 -0.16 21.35 -12.76
C ILE A 382 0.96 20.38 -13.14
N GLU A 383 2.10 20.95 -13.47
CA GLU A 383 3.34 20.19 -13.66
C GLU A 383 4.18 20.24 -12.38
N GLU A 384 4.62 19.07 -11.93
CA GLU A 384 5.52 18.94 -10.79
C GLU A 384 6.74 18.13 -11.18
N ARG A 385 7.89 18.55 -10.69
CA ARG A 385 9.16 17.85 -10.87
C ARG A 385 9.88 17.76 -9.53
N ILE A 386 10.33 16.56 -9.21
CA ILE A 386 11.10 16.28 -8.01
C ILE A 386 12.42 15.68 -8.44
N LEU A 387 13.51 16.30 -8.01
CA LEU A 387 14.85 15.75 -8.16
C LEU A 387 15.44 15.59 -6.77
N SER A 388 15.86 14.38 -6.41
CA SER A 388 16.50 14.14 -5.13
C SER A 388 17.76 13.29 -5.26
N PHE A 389 18.71 13.57 -4.34
CA PHE A 389 19.92 12.80 -4.13
C PHE A 389 19.98 12.39 -2.68
N TYR A 390 20.44 11.19 -2.42
CA TYR A 390 20.64 10.73 -1.05
C TYR A 390 21.99 10.07 -0.84
N GLY A 391 22.41 10.08 0.41
CA GLY A 391 23.52 9.30 0.93
C GLY A 391 23.17 8.74 2.31
N GLY A 392 23.59 7.51 2.59
CA GLY A 392 23.30 6.84 3.85
C GLY A 392 24.39 5.85 4.22
N ILE A 393 24.55 5.65 5.52
CA ILE A 393 25.45 4.66 6.09
C ILE A 393 24.69 3.81 7.10
N SER A 394 25.00 2.52 7.13
CA SER A 394 24.50 1.62 8.15
C SER A 394 25.62 0.77 8.74
N LYS A 395 25.43 0.32 9.98
CA LYS A 395 26.36 -0.56 10.67
C LYS A 395 25.66 -1.46 11.67
N GLN A 396 25.96 -2.73 11.60
CA GLN A 396 25.75 -3.66 12.69
C GLN A 396 26.97 -3.60 13.62
N ILE A 397 26.87 -2.89 14.76
CA ILE A 397 27.98 -2.68 15.69
C ILE A 397 28.34 -4.00 16.38
N ASN A 398 27.32 -4.73 16.82
CA ASN A 398 27.40 -6.08 17.39
C ASN A 398 26.03 -6.77 17.22
N GLU A 399 25.85 -7.99 17.75
CA GLU A 399 24.59 -8.76 17.68
C GLU A 399 23.40 -8.06 18.35
N ARG A 400 23.65 -6.99 19.13
CA ARG A 400 22.62 -6.29 19.91
C ARG A 400 22.33 -4.88 19.41
N ILE A 401 23.27 -4.24 18.75
CA ILE A 401 23.16 -2.81 18.38
C ILE A 401 23.35 -2.66 16.88
N SER A 402 22.38 -2.03 16.22
CA SER A 402 22.47 -1.60 14.83
C SER A 402 22.08 -0.14 14.66
N LEU A 403 22.73 0.53 13.73
CA LEU A 403 22.51 1.95 13.39
C LEU A 403 22.38 2.10 11.88
N GLU A 404 21.49 2.99 11.45
CA GLU A 404 21.37 3.46 10.06
C GLU A 404 21.10 4.98 10.09
N ALA A 405 21.89 5.73 9.35
CA ALA A 405 21.70 7.17 9.18
C ALA A 405 21.72 7.51 7.69
N SER A 406 20.84 8.40 7.25
CA SER A 406 20.80 8.87 5.87
C SER A 406 20.35 10.31 5.79
N VAL A 407 20.68 10.96 4.67
CA VAL A 407 20.20 12.30 4.33
C VAL A 407 19.76 12.30 2.87
N GLU A 408 18.62 12.90 2.59
CA GLU A 408 18.12 13.17 1.24
C GLU A 408 18.04 14.68 1.03
N ALA A 409 18.57 15.16 -0.10
CA ALA A 409 18.39 16.53 -0.58
C ALA A 409 17.45 16.50 -1.77
N GLU A 410 16.35 17.21 -1.68
CA GLU A 410 15.26 17.19 -2.68
C GLU A 410 14.97 18.59 -3.18
N LEU A 411 15.00 18.78 -4.49
CA LEU A 411 14.45 19.94 -5.18
C LEU A 411 13.02 19.62 -5.60
N TYR A 412 12.05 20.33 -5.03
CA TYR A 412 10.67 20.28 -5.45
C TYR A 412 10.36 21.52 -6.29
N HIS A 413 9.90 21.29 -7.52
CA HIS A 413 9.49 22.32 -8.46
C HIS A 413 8.04 22.12 -8.88
N SER A 414 7.23 23.16 -8.72
CA SER A 414 5.86 23.27 -9.19
C SER A 414 5.56 24.73 -9.58
N PRO A 415 4.42 25.03 -10.19
CA PRO A 415 4.03 26.43 -10.47
C PRO A 415 4.03 27.35 -9.24
N GLN A 416 3.79 26.79 -8.05
CA GLN A 416 3.68 27.57 -6.80
C GLN A 416 4.96 27.55 -5.96
N TRP A 417 5.80 26.51 -6.09
CA TRP A 417 6.97 26.30 -5.22
C TRP A 417 8.17 25.84 -6.02
N ASN A 418 9.34 26.38 -5.64
CA ASN A 418 10.64 25.95 -6.16
C ASN A 418 11.67 26.04 -5.02
N LYS A 419 11.82 24.93 -4.28
CA LYS A 419 12.65 24.95 -3.05
C LYS A 419 13.40 23.64 -2.88
N TRP A 420 14.61 23.77 -2.30
CA TRP A 420 15.37 22.66 -1.75
C TRP A 420 14.90 22.33 -0.34
N HIS A 421 14.77 21.04 -0.07
CA HIS A 421 14.51 20.48 1.25
C HIS A 421 15.58 19.46 1.57
N ILE A 422 15.97 19.38 2.85
CA ILE A 422 16.94 18.40 3.35
C ILE A 422 16.23 17.55 4.40
N TYR A 423 16.29 16.23 4.23
CA TYR A 423 15.59 15.27 5.06
C TYR A 423 16.58 14.29 5.70
N PRO A 424 17.07 14.60 6.92
CA PRO A 424 17.84 13.66 7.71
C PRO A 424 16.95 12.55 8.28
N THR A 425 17.50 11.34 8.36
CA THR A 425 16.87 10.17 8.96
C THR A 425 17.89 9.41 9.80
N LEU A 426 17.48 8.95 10.98
CA LEU A 426 18.28 8.13 11.88
C LEU A 426 17.44 6.98 12.42
N ASN A 427 17.99 5.79 12.42
CA ASN A 427 17.42 4.60 13.05
C ASN A 427 18.47 3.93 13.92
N ALA A 428 18.11 3.60 15.15
CA ALA A 428 18.94 2.86 16.08
C ALA A 428 18.12 1.74 16.72
N SER A 429 18.67 0.54 16.77
CA SER A 429 18.03 -0.60 17.43
C SER A 429 18.96 -1.17 18.48
N TRP A 430 18.40 -1.47 19.65
CA TRP A 430 19.08 -2.17 20.74
C TRP A 430 18.27 -3.37 21.18
N LYS A 431 18.83 -4.56 20.99
CA LYS A 431 18.30 -5.83 21.48
C LYS A 431 18.80 -6.07 22.90
N ALA A 432 17.98 -5.76 23.90
CA ALA A 432 18.34 -5.94 25.31
C ALA A 432 18.52 -7.42 25.65
N ASN A 433 17.60 -8.28 25.14
CA ASN A 433 17.63 -9.74 25.23
C ASN A 433 16.76 -10.38 24.13
N PRO A 434 16.74 -11.72 23.98
CA PRO A 434 15.85 -12.36 23.02
C PRO A 434 14.38 -11.99 23.26
N GLY A 435 13.78 -11.32 22.27
CA GLY A 435 12.38 -10.88 22.32
C GLY A 435 12.14 -9.45 22.84
N ASN A 436 13.15 -8.77 23.38
CA ASN A 436 13.03 -7.36 23.82
C ASN A 436 13.94 -6.47 22.98
N ILE A 437 13.33 -5.62 22.16
CA ILE A 437 14.03 -4.73 21.23
C ILE A 437 13.54 -3.30 21.45
N LEU A 438 14.46 -2.39 21.68
CA LEU A 438 14.22 -0.95 21.73
C LEU A 438 14.68 -0.33 20.43
N ASN A 439 13.81 0.45 19.78
CA ASN A 439 14.11 1.18 18.56
C ASN A 439 13.90 2.67 18.80
N LEU A 440 14.89 3.45 18.43
CA LEU A 440 14.85 4.92 18.37
C LEU A 440 14.94 5.34 16.92
N SER A 441 14.06 6.22 16.48
CA SER A 441 14.14 6.80 15.15
C SER A 441 13.94 8.30 15.17
N PHE A 442 14.56 8.97 14.22
CA PHE A 442 14.31 10.35 13.87
C PHE A 442 14.06 10.43 12.37
N SER A 443 13.02 11.13 11.97
CA SER A 443 12.70 11.38 10.57
C SER A 443 12.23 12.80 10.34
N SER A 444 12.40 13.27 9.11
CA SER A 444 11.84 14.52 8.65
C SER A 444 11.11 14.31 7.33
N SER A 445 10.03 15.04 7.13
CA SER A 445 9.24 15.01 5.90
C SER A 445 8.61 16.37 5.63
N SER A 446 8.22 16.62 4.39
CA SER A 446 7.36 17.75 4.04
C SER A 446 6.11 17.23 3.35
N GLN A 447 4.96 17.80 3.71
CA GLN A 447 3.71 17.54 3.03
C GLN A 447 3.30 18.75 2.22
N PHE A 448 3.01 18.49 0.96
CA PHE A 448 2.49 19.48 0.03
C PHE A 448 0.96 19.37 -0.01
N PRO A 449 0.23 20.51 -0.08
CA PRO A 449 -1.21 20.48 -0.20
C PRO A 449 -1.67 19.67 -1.41
N SER A 450 -2.78 18.94 -1.27
CA SER A 450 -3.35 18.21 -2.39
C SER A 450 -3.87 19.14 -3.47
N TYR A 451 -3.97 18.68 -4.71
CA TYR A 451 -4.54 19.45 -5.82
C TYR A 451 -5.94 19.98 -5.50
N TRP A 452 -6.79 19.12 -4.94
CA TRP A 452 -8.15 19.47 -4.54
C TRP A 452 -8.19 20.58 -3.49
N SER A 453 -7.29 20.56 -2.52
CA SER A 453 -7.26 21.56 -1.47
C SER A 453 -6.77 22.92 -1.93
N THR A 454 -6.08 22.99 -3.08
CA THR A 454 -5.54 24.22 -3.66
C THR A 454 -6.33 24.74 -4.88
N MET A 455 -7.35 24.03 -5.34
CA MET A 455 -8.20 24.48 -6.44
C MET A 455 -9.04 25.69 -6.03
N SER A 456 -9.28 26.61 -6.95
CA SER A 456 -10.13 27.78 -6.73
C SER A 456 -11.61 27.49 -6.98
N SER A 457 -11.99 26.25 -7.30
CA SER A 457 -13.37 25.89 -7.65
C SER A 457 -14.15 25.37 -6.46
N ILE A 458 -15.47 25.57 -6.52
CA ILE A 458 -16.43 25.06 -5.55
C ILE A 458 -16.83 23.64 -5.97
N TYR A 459 -16.83 22.73 -5.00
CA TYR A 459 -17.45 21.42 -5.14
C TYR A 459 -18.72 21.34 -4.28
N TYR A 460 -19.85 21.05 -4.91
CA TYR A 460 -21.13 20.89 -4.21
C TYR A 460 -21.27 19.44 -3.73
N ALA A 461 -21.02 19.24 -2.45
CA ALA A 461 -21.17 17.92 -1.81
C ALA A 461 -22.63 17.56 -1.49
N SER A 462 -23.48 18.57 -1.32
CA SER A 462 -24.94 18.47 -1.20
C SER A 462 -25.59 19.80 -1.57
N THR A 463 -26.90 19.90 -1.50
CA THR A 463 -27.63 21.18 -1.73
C THR A 463 -27.28 22.26 -0.71
N TYR A 464 -26.75 21.91 0.45
CA TYR A 464 -26.41 22.81 1.56
C TYR A 464 -24.95 22.75 2.00
N MET A 465 -24.09 21.96 1.33
CA MET A 465 -22.67 21.83 1.65
C MET A 465 -21.80 22.09 0.42
N GLU A 466 -20.99 23.11 0.52
CA GLU A 466 -20.00 23.52 -0.47
C GLU A 466 -18.59 23.30 0.11
N ILE A 467 -17.69 22.78 -0.70
CA ILE A 467 -16.28 22.62 -0.35
C ILE A 467 -15.46 23.56 -1.22
N TRP A 468 -14.71 24.43 -0.59
CA TRP A 468 -13.86 25.42 -1.24
C TRP A 468 -12.40 25.02 -1.08
N GLY A 469 -11.64 25.01 -2.16
CA GLY A 469 -10.20 24.94 -2.10
C GLY A 469 -9.56 26.25 -1.67
N ASN A 470 -8.36 26.18 -1.12
CA ASN A 470 -7.57 27.36 -0.74
C ASN A 470 -6.25 27.38 -1.50
N PRO A 471 -6.09 28.22 -2.55
CA PRO A 471 -4.87 28.28 -3.34
C PRO A 471 -3.66 28.85 -2.56
N HIS A 472 -3.86 29.42 -1.37
CA HIS A 472 -2.81 29.98 -0.52
C HIS A 472 -2.24 29.00 0.51
N LEU A 473 -2.68 27.75 0.49
CA LEU A 473 -2.09 26.71 1.34
C LEU A 473 -0.59 26.58 1.07
N LYS A 474 0.18 26.38 2.14
CA LYS A 474 1.63 26.21 2.06
C LYS A 474 2.04 24.81 2.51
N PRO A 475 3.12 24.26 1.93
CA PRO A 475 3.71 23.03 2.46
C PRO A 475 4.16 23.23 3.90
N TYR A 476 4.07 22.17 4.70
CA TYR A 476 4.63 22.15 6.05
C TYR A 476 5.61 21.00 6.21
N SER A 477 6.58 21.19 7.10
CA SER A 477 7.58 20.17 7.42
C SER A 477 7.29 19.59 8.79
N THR A 478 7.47 18.28 8.90
CA THR A 478 7.31 17.52 10.14
C THR A 478 8.65 16.91 10.52
N TYR A 479 9.00 17.01 11.79
CA TYR A 479 10.15 16.35 12.39
C TYR A 479 9.63 15.44 13.49
N GLU A 480 9.93 14.14 13.38
CA GLU A 480 9.41 13.14 14.30
C GLU A 480 10.54 12.37 14.96
N THR A 481 10.45 12.19 16.28
CA THR A 481 11.27 11.26 17.03
C THR A 481 10.35 10.19 17.62
N ASN A 482 10.63 8.93 17.33
CA ASN A 482 9.85 7.82 17.84
C ASN A 482 10.75 6.88 18.66
N LEU A 483 10.25 6.48 19.82
CA LEU A 483 10.86 5.45 20.66
C LEU A 483 9.87 4.30 20.76
N MET A 484 10.28 3.12 20.33
CA MET A 484 9.42 1.93 20.32
C MET A 484 10.10 0.80 21.09
N TRP A 485 9.35 0.16 21.95
CA TRP A 485 9.77 -1.03 22.69
C TRP A 485 8.94 -2.23 22.30
N THR A 486 9.56 -3.22 21.66
CA THR A 486 8.97 -4.53 21.40
C THR A 486 9.29 -5.46 22.58
N ILE A 487 8.26 -5.99 23.25
CA ILE A 487 8.35 -6.80 24.44
C ILE A 487 7.95 -8.23 24.12
N LYS A 488 8.83 -9.20 24.44
CA LYS A 488 8.62 -10.64 24.21
C LYS A 488 8.21 -10.99 22.77
N SER A 489 8.61 -10.17 21.79
CA SER A 489 8.23 -10.29 20.36
C SER A 489 6.71 -10.34 20.11
N ARG A 490 5.88 -9.84 21.02
CA ARG A 490 4.42 -9.92 20.97
C ARG A 490 3.71 -8.58 21.22
N HIS A 491 4.27 -7.74 22.08
CA HIS A 491 3.69 -6.47 22.46
C HIS A 491 4.58 -5.34 21.97
N THR A 492 3.97 -4.27 21.53
CA THR A 492 4.66 -3.06 21.07
C THR A 492 4.12 -1.86 21.84
N LEU A 493 5.02 -1.09 22.44
CA LEU A 493 4.76 0.23 23.02
C LEU A 493 5.50 1.27 22.17
N MET A 494 4.84 2.37 21.84
CA MET A 494 5.41 3.50 21.11
C MET A 494 5.09 4.80 21.82
#